data_f7cceb189981b468ab1a6269469f73b3
#
_entry.id   f7cceb189981b468ab1a6269469f73b3
#
_cell.length_a   1.000
_cell.length_b   1.000
_cell.length_c   1.000
_cell.angle_alpha   90.00
_cell.angle_beta   90.00
_cell.angle_gamma   90.00
#
_symmetry.space_group_name_H-M   'P 1'
#
loop_
_entity.id
_entity.type
_entity.pdbx_description
1 polymer ?
#
loop_
_entity_poly.entity_id
_entity_poly.type
_entity_poly.pdbx_seq_one_letter_code
_entity_poly.pdbx_strand_id
1 'polypeptide(L)'
;GYSPVIDYNLEYTSVKSLKHRLVEQFSLAELAGKYINILWDDGSHKYNVKSFLGEIDEILKGIRFSGFDQEMLDSVIGSLRERGNSNATINRKMAALSKLLRKAHKMGDVYSLPEFVRQKERAGRIRFLEYEEEKRLFAAVRSRCEDSYRLSIFLVDSGCRLGEAIGLTWNDIQEHRVTFWLTKSNRSRTVPLTKRARKSTEIAHERLKGPFSMLNQVRFRQIWNDAKIEVGLGTDDQVVPHILRHTCASRLVRGGIDIRRVQMWLGHQTLQMTMRYAHLATHDLDSCVKVLEIR
;
A
#
# COMPACT_ATOMS: atom_id res chain seq x y z
N GLY A 1 -19.35 -45.53 -55.81
CA GLY A 1 -18.45 -45.39 -54.69
C GLY A 1 -18.78 -44.13 -53.93
N TYR A 2 -19.38 -44.27 -52.75
CA TYR A 2 -19.59 -43.17 -51.79
C TYR A 2 -18.32 -43.11 -50.88
N SER A 3 -17.54 -42.06 -50.96
CA SER A 3 -16.56 -41.73 -49.91
C SER A 3 -17.29 -41.06 -48.75
N PRO A 4 -17.10 -41.47 -47.50
CA PRO A 4 -17.67 -40.75 -46.37
C PRO A 4 -16.88 -39.43 -46.19
N VAL A 5 -17.58 -38.32 -46.25
CA VAL A 5 -17.05 -37.03 -45.84
C VAL A 5 -16.84 -37.07 -44.31
N ILE A 6 -15.62 -37.20 -43.89
CA ILE A 6 -15.28 -37.09 -42.47
C ILE A 6 -15.45 -35.62 -42.10
N ASP A 7 -16.43 -35.33 -41.25
CA ASP A 7 -16.69 -33.98 -40.74
C ASP A 7 -15.70 -33.65 -39.62
N TYR A 8 -14.59 -33.03 -40.00
CA TYR A 8 -13.51 -32.61 -39.07
C TYR A 8 -13.98 -31.65 -37.98
N ASN A 9 -15.14 -31.00 -38.18
CA ASN A 9 -15.68 -30.09 -37.14
C ASN A 9 -16.30 -30.84 -35.97
N LEU A 10 -16.90 -32.00 -36.18
CA LEU A 10 -17.47 -32.84 -35.14
C LEU A 10 -16.39 -33.47 -34.25
N GLU A 11 -15.26 -33.90 -34.84
CA GLU A 11 -14.14 -34.44 -34.06
C GLU A 11 -13.45 -33.38 -33.24
N TYR A 12 -13.30 -32.16 -33.78
CA TYR A 12 -12.66 -31.06 -33.07
C TYR A 12 -13.48 -30.58 -31.86
N THR A 13 -14.82 -30.59 -31.99
CA THR A 13 -15.73 -30.25 -30.88
C THR A 13 -15.75 -31.34 -29.81
N SER A 14 -15.66 -32.61 -30.21
CA SER A 14 -15.64 -33.75 -29.30
C SER A 14 -14.33 -33.85 -28.53
N VAL A 15 -13.20 -33.59 -29.17
CA VAL A 15 -11.87 -33.56 -28.53
C VAL A 15 -11.73 -32.39 -27.54
N LYS A 16 -12.31 -31.22 -27.85
CA LYS A 16 -12.39 -30.12 -26.90
C LYS A 16 -13.23 -30.44 -25.67
N SER A 17 -14.39 -31.09 -25.89
CA SER A 17 -15.30 -31.54 -24.82
C SER A 17 -14.68 -32.64 -23.97
N LEU A 18 -13.89 -33.52 -24.56
CA LEU A 18 -13.15 -34.58 -23.85
C LEU A 18 -11.97 -34.02 -23.04
N LYS A 19 -11.25 -33.04 -23.56
CA LYS A 19 -10.22 -32.34 -22.77
C LYS A 19 -10.81 -31.63 -21.57
N HIS A 20 -12.01 -31.05 -21.65
CA HIS A 20 -12.72 -30.46 -20.52
C HIS A 20 -13.13 -31.47 -19.44
N ARG A 21 -13.37 -32.71 -19.79
CA ARG A 21 -13.73 -33.78 -18.85
C ARG A 21 -12.54 -34.43 -18.15
N LEU A 22 -11.33 -34.24 -18.66
CA LEU A 22 -10.09 -34.84 -18.14
C LEU A 22 -9.26 -33.91 -17.25
N VAL A 23 -9.63 -32.64 -17.13
CA VAL A 23 -8.95 -31.72 -16.25
C VAL A 23 -9.46 -31.96 -14.82
N GLU A 24 -8.56 -32.29 -13.92
CA GLU A 24 -8.87 -32.41 -12.51
C GLU A 24 -9.43 -31.07 -12.00
N GLN A 25 -10.52 -31.13 -11.22
CA GLN A 25 -11.13 -29.94 -10.66
C GLN A 25 -10.52 -29.62 -9.30
N PHE A 26 -10.19 -28.33 -9.09
CA PHE A 26 -9.67 -27.80 -7.85
C PHE A 26 -10.56 -26.68 -7.32
N SER A 27 -10.64 -26.54 -6.01
CA SER A 27 -11.12 -25.32 -5.39
C SER A 27 -10.02 -24.25 -5.43
N LEU A 28 -10.39 -22.99 -5.21
CA LEU A 28 -9.40 -21.91 -5.14
C LEU A 28 -8.42 -22.13 -3.97
N ALA A 29 -8.93 -22.64 -2.83
CA ALA A 29 -8.09 -22.98 -1.68
C ALA A 29 -7.08 -24.07 -2.00
N GLU A 30 -7.47 -25.10 -2.76
CA GLU A 30 -6.58 -26.18 -3.20
C GLU A 30 -5.50 -25.66 -4.15
N LEU A 31 -5.85 -24.79 -5.10
CA LEU A 31 -4.88 -24.13 -5.99
C LEU A 31 -3.92 -23.21 -5.21
N ALA A 32 -4.43 -22.47 -4.24
CA ALA A 32 -3.60 -21.66 -3.36
C ALA A 32 -2.61 -22.52 -2.58
N GLY A 33 -3.06 -23.61 -1.97
CA GLY A 33 -2.20 -24.58 -1.29
C GLY A 33 -1.09 -25.12 -2.19
N LYS A 34 -1.40 -25.36 -3.45
CA LYS A 34 -0.48 -25.92 -4.44
C LYS A 34 0.61 -24.92 -4.86
N TYR A 35 0.29 -23.63 -5.00
CA TYR A 35 1.16 -22.66 -5.66
C TYR A 35 1.61 -21.47 -4.82
N ILE A 36 1.05 -21.24 -3.65
CA ILE A 36 1.33 -20.02 -2.88
C ILE A 36 2.81 -19.87 -2.49
N ASN A 37 3.47 -20.98 -2.16
CA ASN A 37 4.87 -20.99 -1.78
C ASN A 37 5.81 -20.79 -2.97
N ILE A 38 5.33 -21.04 -4.19
CA ILE A 38 6.09 -20.83 -5.43
C ILE A 38 5.94 -19.38 -5.90
N LEU A 39 4.75 -18.79 -5.70
CA LEU A 39 4.39 -17.49 -6.26
C LEU A 39 4.75 -16.31 -5.37
N TRP A 40 4.84 -16.51 -4.06
CA TRP A 40 5.08 -15.45 -3.09
C TRP A 40 6.11 -15.85 -2.04
N ASP A 41 7.08 -14.97 -1.83
CA ASP A 41 8.05 -15.08 -0.76
C ASP A 41 7.40 -14.90 0.61
N ASP A 42 7.99 -15.48 1.65
CA ASP A 42 7.50 -15.35 3.01
C ASP A 42 7.53 -13.88 3.48
N GLY A 43 6.52 -13.50 4.21
CA GLY A 43 6.36 -12.15 4.74
C GLY A 43 4.91 -11.67 4.79
N SER A 44 4.73 -10.42 5.21
CA SER A 44 3.41 -9.80 5.39
C SER A 44 2.57 -9.77 4.10
N HIS A 45 3.20 -9.64 2.94
CA HIS A 45 2.50 -9.66 1.66
C HIS A 45 1.86 -11.01 1.39
N LYS A 46 2.60 -12.11 1.58
CA LYS A 46 2.07 -13.48 1.43
C LYS A 46 0.94 -13.76 2.42
N TYR A 47 1.06 -13.26 3.66
CA TYR A 47 -0.01 -13.37 4.65
C TYR A 47 -1.30 -12.69 4.16
N ASN A 48 -1.21 -11.47 3.61
CA ASN A 48 -2.35 -10.77 3.05
C ASN A 48 -2.94 -11.51 1.84
N VAL A 49 -2.10 -12.05 0.97
CA VAL A 49 -2.55 -12.85 -0.18
C VAL A 49 -3.33 -14.09 0.27
N LYS A 50 -2.85 -14.81 1.30
CA LYS A 50 -3.58 -15.94 1.88
C LYS A 50 -4.97 -15.52 2.36
N SER A 51 -5.06 -14.39 3.04
CA SER A 51 -6.34 -13.84 3.51
C SER A 51 -7.26 -13.47 2.34
N PHE A 52 -6.73 -12.84 1.29
CA PHE A 52 -7.50 -12.48 0.10
C PHE A 52 -8.06 -13.70 -0.64
N LEU A 53 -7.21 -14.69 -0.87
CA LEU A 53 -7.61 -15.93 -1.56
C LEU A 53 -8.59 -16.75 -0.71
N GLY A 54 -8.42 -16.78 0.61
CA GLY A 54 -9.36 -17.42 1.53
C GLY A 54 -10.74 -16.77 1.50
N GLU A 55 -10.83 -15.45 1.49
CA GLU A 55 -12.09 -14.72 1.36
C GLU A 55 -12.76 -14.99 0.01
N ILE A 56 -12.00 -15.04 -1.08
CA ILE A 56 -12.54 -15.34 -2.42
C ILE A 56 -13.05 -16.78 -2.47
N ASP A 57 -12.32 -17.74 -1.90
CA ASP A 57 -12.78 -19.14 -1.83
C ASP A 57 -14.08 -19.27 -1.03
N GLU A 58 -14.21 -18.51 0.07
CA GLU A 58 -15.45 -18.42 0.85
C GLU A 58 -16.61 -17.87 0.01
N ILE A 59 -16.39 -16.80 -0.77
CA ILE A 59 -17.40 -16.27 -1.71
C ILE A 59 -17.81 -17.31 -2.73
N LEU A 60 -16.87 -18.08 -3.24
CA LEU A 60 -17.09 -19.18 -4.19
C LEU A 60 -17.63 -20.45 -3.50
N LYS A 61 -17.81 -20.43 -2.17
CA LYS A 61 -18.30 -21.56 -1.36
C LYS A 61 -17.49 -22.86 -1.54
N GLY A 62 -16.19 -22.71 -1.76
CA GLY A 62 -15.27 -23.83 -1.96
C GLY A 62 -15.56 -24.66 -3.20
N ILE A 63 -16.26 -24.10 -4.19
CA ILE A 63 -16.58 -24.82 -5.43
C ILE A 63 -15.30 -25.27 -6.15
N ARG A 64 -15.31 -26.48 -6.66
CA ARG A 64 -14.25 -27.01 -7.52
C ARG A 64 -14.54 -26.66 -8.97
N PHE A 65 -13.55 -26.24 -9.71
CA PHE A 65 -13.67 -25.81 -11.09
C PHE A 65 -12.49 -26.30 -11.94
N SER A 66 -12.73 -26.51 -13.21
CA SER A 66 -11.70 -26.79 -14.23
C SER A 66 -11.45 -25.58 -15.14
N GLY A 67 -12.33 -24.60 -15.13
CA GLY A 67 -12.21 -23.30 -15.80
C GLY A 67 -12.75 -22.20 -14.91
N PHE A 68 -12.14 -21.04 -14.99
CA PHE A 68 -12.60 -19.84 -14.28
C PHE A 68 -13.08 -18.83 -15.31
N ASP A 69 -14.40 -18.64 -15.38
CA ASP A 69 -15.03 -17.80 -16.41
C ASP A 69 -15.32 -16.37 -15.92
N GLN A 70 -15.81 -15.54 -16.83
CA GLN A 70 -16.12 -14.14 -16.54
C GLN A 70 -17.26 -14.01 -15.52
N GLU A 71 -18.25 -14.90 -15.56
CA GLU A 71 -19.38 -14.90 -14.63
C GLU A 71 -18.90 -15.15 -13.19
N MET A 72 -18.00 -16.09 -12.99
CA MET A 72 -17.37 -16.34 -11.69
C MET A 72 -16.60 -15.11 -11.19
N LEU A 73 -15.83 -14.46 -12.05
CA LEU A 73 -15.08 -13.26 -11.69
C LEU A 73 -16.02 -12.11 -11.32
N ASP A 74 -17.05 -11.86 -12.12
CA ASP A 74 -18.03 -10.80 -11.89
C ASP A 74 -18.80 -11.04 -10.58
N SER A 75 -19.15 -12.29 -10.28
CA SER A 75 -19.77 -12.69 -9.01
C SER A 75 -18.86 -12.39 -7.82
N VAL A 76 -17.57 -12.70 -7.92
CA VAL A 76 -16.57 -12.38 -6.86
C VAL A 76 -16.47 -10.86 -6.66
N ILE A 77 -16.34 -10.09 -7.73
CA ILE A 77 -16.25 -8.62 -7.66
C ILE A 77 -17.52 -8.04 -7.04
N GLY A 78 -18.70 -8.50 -7.47
CA GLY A 78 -19.99 -8.06 -6.92
C GLY A 78 -20.09 -8.32 -5.41
N SER A 79 -19.75 -9.52 -4.97
CA SER A 79 -19.76 -9.89 -3.55
C SER A 79 -18.76 -9.08 -2.72
N LEU A 80 -17.58 -8.79 -3.27
CA LEU A 80 -16.60 -7.92 -2.59
C LEU A 80 -17.12 -6.49 -2.42
N ARG A 81 -17.84 -5.97 -3.41
CA ARG A 81 -18.48 -4.64 -3.31
C ARG A 81 -19.58 -4.61 -2.27
N GLU A 82 -20.42 -5.64 -2.22
CA GLU A 82 -21.47 -5.78 -1.20
C GLU A 82 -20.88 -5.84 0.22
N ARG A 83 -19.69 -6.42 0.38
CA ARG A 83 -18.92 -6.41 1.63
C ARG A 83 -18.27 -5.06 1.95
N GLY A 84 -18.45 -4.03 1.13
CA GLY A 84 -17.94 -2.67 1.34
C GLY A 84 -16.49 -2.46 0.88
N ASN A 85 -15.91 -3.37 0.08
CA ASN A 85 -14.56 -3.18 -0.44
C ASN A 85 -14.50 -2.03 -1.44
N SER A 86 -13.50 -1.16 -1.30
CA SER A 86 -13.19 -0.14 -2.29
C SER A 86 -12.61 -0.76 -3.57
N ASN A 87 -12.69 -0.03 -4.69
CA ASN A 87 -12.06 -0.49 -5.94
C ASN A 87 -10.55 -0.75 -5.80
N ALA A 88 -9.85 0.03 -4.97
CA ALA A 88 -8.43 -0.22 -4.67
C ALA A 88 -8.21 -1.58 -3.97
N THR A 89 -9.07 -1.93 -3.01
CA THR A 89 -9.02 -3.21 -2.32
C THR A 89 -9.37 -4.36 -3.26
N ILE A 90 -10.42 -4.21 -4.08
CA ILE A 90 -10.82 -5.18 -5.10
C ILE A 90 -9.67 -5.42 -6.09
N ASN A 91 -9.01 -4.37 -6.57
CA ASN A 91 -7.86 -4.50 -7.48
C ASN A 91 -6.71 -5.30 -6.87
N ARG A 92 -6.42 -5.11 -5.58
CA ARG A 92 -5.38 -5.90 -4.89
C ARG A 92 -5.75 -7.37 -4.80
N LYS A 93 -7.00 -7.68 -4.47
CA LYS A 93 -7.52 -9.05 -4.40
C LYS A 93 -7.52 -9.71 -5.77
N MET A 94 -7.94 -8.98 -6.80
CA MET A 94 -7.92 -9.46 -8.19
C MET A 94 -6.51 -9.69 -8.72
N ALA A 95 -5.53 -8.89 -8.32
CA ALA A 95 -4.14 -9.12 -8.68
C ALA A 95 -3.61 -10.46 -8.10
N ALA A 96 -3.95 -10.76 -6.85
CA ALA A 96 -3.59 -12.04 -6.23
C ALA A 96 -4.29 -13.23 -6.93
N LEU A 97 -5.59 -13.12 -7.18
CA LEU A 97 -6.38 -14.12 -7.88
C LEU A 97 -5.84 -14.37 -9.31
N SER A 98 -5.60 -13.31 -10.06
CA SER A 98 -5.06 -13.39 -11.43
C SER A 98 -3.69 -14.08 -11.46
N LYS A 99 -2.80 -13.74 -10.53
CA LYS A 99 -1.47 -14.36 -10.46
C LYS A 99 -1.57 -15.86 -10.17
N LEU A 100 -2.44 -16.27 -9.26
CA LEU A 100 -2.67 -17.68 -8.93
C LEU A 100 -3.27 -18.43 -10.12
N LEU A 101 -4.35 -17.91 -10.70
CA LEU A 101 -5.05 -18.57 -11.80
C LEU A 101 -4.19 -18.67 -13.07
N ARG A 102 -3.37 -17.68 -13.37
CA ARG A 102 -2.41 -17.76 -14.48
C ARG A 102 -1.37 -18.84 -14.27
N LYS A 103 -0.89 -19.02 -13.04
CA LYS A 103 0.01 -20.15 -12.72
C LYS A 103 -0.69 -21.49 -12.92
N ALA A 104 -1.89 -21.64 -12.38
CA ALA A 104 -2.69 -22.86 -12.50
C ALA A 104 -3.01 -23.18 -13.97
N HIS A 105 -3.33 -22.17 -14.77
CA HIS A 105 -3.56 -22.31 -16.21
C HIS A 105 -2.30 -22.78 -16.95
N LYS A 106 -1.15 -22.16 -16.65
CA LYS A 106 0.13 -22.57 -17.24
C LYS A 106 0.50 -24.01 -16.90
N MET A 107 0.10 -24.49 -15.72
CA MET A 107 0.36 -25.87 -15.27
C MET A 107 -0.67 -26.88 -15.74
N GLY A 108 -1.75 -26.43 -16.41
CA GLY A 108 -2.82 -27.28 -16.92
C GLY A 108 -3.93 -27.60 -15.92
N ASP A 109 -3.91 -27.03 -14.72
CA ASP A 109 -4.95 -27.25 -13.69
C ASP A 109 -6.24 -26.49 -13.99
N VAL A 110 -6.15 -25.40 -14.75
CA VAL A 110 -7.28 -24.57 -15.18
C VAL A 110 -7.19 -24.34 -16.68
N TYR A 111 -8.25 -24.67 -17.42
CA TYR A 111 -8.20 -24.59 -18.88
C TYR A 111 -8.56 -23.22 -19.46
N SER A 112 -9.31 -22.40 -18.71
CA SER A 112 -9.73 -21.07 -19.17
C SER A 112 -9.61 -20.04 -18.06
N LEU A 113 -9.34 -18.80 -18.47
CA LEU A 113 -9.22 -17.63 -17.59
C LEU A 113 -10.16 -16.53 -18.07
N PRO A 114 -10.70 -15.71 -17.15
CA PRO A 114 -11.43 -14.51 -17.51
C PRO A 114 -10.48 -13.39 -17.88
N GLU A 115 -11.01 -12.30 -18.41
CA GLU A 115 -10.29 -11.03 -18.54
C GLU A 115 -10.33 -10.28 -17.22
N PHE A 116 -9.16 -9.97 -16.67
CA PHE A 116 -9.02 -9.17 -15.47
C PHE A 116 -8.89 -7.68 -15.83
N VAL A 117 -9.98 -6.95 -15.69
CA VAL A 117 -10.02 -5.50 -15.91
C VAL A 117 -9.87 -4.77 -14.57
N ARG A 118 -8.90 -3.85 -14.51
CA ARG A 118 -8.67 -3.05 -13.32
C ARG A 118 -9.85 -2.10 -13.07
N GLN A 119 -10.42 -2.16 -11.87
CA GLN A 119 -11.48 -1.25 -11.46
C GLN A 119 -10.95 0.18 -11.33
N LYS A 120 -11.73 1.16 -11.81
CA LYS A 120 -11.34 2.58 -11.75
C LYS A 120 -11.25 3.04 -10.29
N GLU A 121 -10.07 3.43 -9.88
CA GLU A 121 -9.86 4.04 -8.57
C GLU A 121 -10.08 5.55 -8.66
N ARG A 122 -10.87 6.09 -7.74
CA ARG A 122 -10.97 7.54 -7.62
C ARG A 122 -9.72 8.04 -6.91
N ALA A 123 -9.02 8.98 -7.52
CA ALA A 123 -8.01 9.76 -6.83
C ALA A 123 -8.72 10.59 -5.75
N GLY A 124 -8.73 10.10 -4.52
CA GLY A 124 -9.24 10.85 -3.38
C GLY A 124 -8.40 12.11 -3.15
N ARG A 125 -9.03 13.18 -2.66
CA ARG A 125 -8.28 14.33 -2.12
C ARG A 125 -7.40 13.82 -0.99
N ILE A 126 -6.14 14.25 -1.00
CA ILE A 126 -5.22 13.90 0.08
C ILE A 126 -5.64 14.65 1.34
N ARG A 127 -5.89 13.89 2.40
CA ARG A 127 -6.09 14.43 3.75
C ARG A 127 -4.74 14.69 4.39
N PHE A 128 -4.55 15.87 4.92
CA PHE A 128 -3.41 16.26 5.74
C PHE A 128 -3.90 17.10 6.93
N LEU A 129 -3.08 17.21 7.96
CA LEU A 129 -3.44 17.97 9.17
C LEU A 129 -3.16 19.46 8.95
N GLU A 130 -4.14 20.30 9.27
CA GLU A 130 -3.90 21.72 9.46
C GLU A 130 -3.18 21.95 10.80
N TYR A 131 -2.54 23.12 10.96
CA TYR A 131 -1.70 23.38 12.14
C TYR A 131 -2.48 23.29 13.47
N GLU A 132 -3.72 23.74 13.51
CA GLU A 132 -4.55 23.65 14.71
C GLU A 132 -4.99 22.23 15.02
N GLU A 133 -5.24 21.40 13.99
CA GLU A 133 -5.52 19.98 14.17
C GLU A 133 -4.30 19.25 14.73
N GLU A 134 -3.12 19.50 14.15
CA GLU A 134 -1.86 18.94 14.64
C GLU A 134 -1.64 19.29 16.10
N LYS A 135 -1.77 20.58 16.46
CA LYS A 135 -1.57 21.07 17.82
C LYS A 135 -2.45 20.35 18.83
N ARG A 136 -3.76 20.25 18.54
CA ARG A 136 -4.71 19.57 19.43
C ARG A 136 -4.44 18.08 19.52
N LEU A 137 -4.20 17.43 18.38
CA LEU A 137 -3.94 15.99 18.34
C LEU A 137 -2.64 15.65 19.07
N PHE A 138 -1.58 16.42 18.85
CA PHE A 138 -0.29 16.18 19.49
C PHE A 138 -0.35 16.43 21.00
N ALA A 139 -1.13 17.40 21.46
CA ALA A 139 -1.36 17.61 22.90
C ALA A 139 -2.06 16.39 23.52
N ALA A 140 -3.06 15.83 22.85
CA ALA A 140 -3.76 14.63 23.31
C ALA A 140 -2.86 13.37 23.28
N VAL A 141 -1.96 13.24 22.30
CA VAL A 141 -0.95 12.18 22.28
C VAL A 141 0.02 12.36 23.45
N ARG A 142 0.48 13.59 23.68
CA ARG A 142 1.44 13.92 24.75
C ARG A 142 0.92 13.59 26.13
N SER A 143 -0.37 13.87 26.40
CA SER A 143 -0.99 13.56 27.68
C SER A 143 -1.02 12.06 28.00
N ARG A 144 -0.91 11.21 26.98
CA ARG A 144 -0.89 9.75 27.12
C ARG A 144 0.53 9.18 27.13
N CYS A 145 1.42 9.72 26.33
CA CYS A 145 2.77 9.19 26.18
C CYS A 145 3.70 10.26 25.56
N GLU A 146 4.66 10.74 26.34
CA GLU A 146 5.66 11.72 25.90
C GLU A 146 6.50 11.17 24.72
N ASP A 147 6.86 9.88 24.74
CA ASP A 147 7.64 9.27 23.67
C ASP A 147 6.86 9.20 22.35
N SER A 148 5.56 8.90 22.41
CA SER A 148 4.68 8.95 21.25
C SER A 148 4.49 10.35 20.70
N TYR A 149 4.48 11.37 21.57
CA TYR A 149 4.46 12.77 21.15
C TYR A 149 5.74 13.15 20.42
N ARG A 150 6.92 12.81 20.97
CA ARG A 150 8.21 13.04 20.32
C ARG A 150 8.28 12.35 18.95
N LEU A 151 7.82 11.10 18.87
CA LEU A 151 7.73 10.38 17.61
C LEU A 151 6.81 11.08 16.60
N SER A 152 5.67 11.60 17.04
CA SER A 152 4.73 12.34 16.17
C SER A 152 5.36 13.60 15.56
N ILE A 153 6.12 14.35 16.34
CA ILE A 153 6.89 15.50 15.85
C ILE A 153 7.91 15.07 14.80
N PHE A 154 8.66 14.02 15.10
CA PHE A 154 9.66 13.49 14.18
C PHE A 154 9.03 13.04 12.85
N LEU A 155 7.91 12.34 12.91
CA LEU A 155 7.21 11.85 11.72
C LEU A 155 6.67 12.96 10.83
N VAL A 156 6.07 14.01 11.43
CA VAL A 156 5.48 15.09 10.63
C VAL A 156 6.52 15.97 9.96
N ASP A 157 7.67 16.16 10.57
CA ASP A 157 8.72 17.02 10.02
C ASP A 157 9.69 16.28 9.10
N SER A 158 9.96 15.00 9.35
CA SER A 158 10.80 14.19 8.46
C SER A 158 10.04 13.55 7.31
N GLY A 159 8.73 13.37 7.46
CA GLY A 159 7.90 12.66 6.49
C GLY A 159 8.24 11.16 6.35
N CYS A 160 9.02 10.58 7.24
CA CYS A 160 9.41 9.18 7.18
C CYS A 160 8.23 8.25 7.52
N ARG A 161 8.37 6.96 7.20
CA ARG A 161 7.40 5.96 7.59
C ARG A 161 7.56 5.62 9.08
N LEU A 162 6.45 5.24 9.72
CA LEU A 162 6.45 4.88 11.14
C LEU A 162 7.50 3.80 11.47
N GLY A 163 7.59 2.76 10.65
CA GLY A 163 8.57 1.70 10.84
C GLY A 163 10.01 2.17 10.65
N GLU A 164 10.26 3.13 9.76
CA GLU A 164 11.59 3.72 9.57
C GLU A 164 12.02 4.48 10.83
N ALA A 165 11.12 5.28 11.42
CA ALA A 165 11.43 6.05 12.63
C ALA A 165 11.69 5.15 13.84
N ILE A 166 10.85 4.15 14.08
CA ILE A 166 11.02 3.20 15.21
C ILE A 166 12.30 2.38 15.06
N GLY A 167 12.68 2.04 13.83
CA GLY A 167 13.88 1.27 13.52
C GLY A 167 15.19 2.08 13.51
N LEU A 168 15.15 3.41 13.72
CA LEU A 168 16.35 4.22 13.76
C LEU A 168 17.29 3.81 14.88
N THR A 169 18.57 3.80 14.56
CA THR A 169 19.67 3.68 15.53
C THR A 169 20.37 5.04 15.73
N TRP A 170 21.13 5.18 16.78
CA TRP A 170 21.89 6.41 17.02
C TRP A 170 22.90 6.71 15.91
N ASN A 171 23.42 5.71 15.24
CA ASN A 171 24.35 5.87 14.11
C ASN A 171 23.67 6.48 12.86
N ASP A 172 22.35 6.39 12.76
CA ASP A 172 21.58 6.95 11.65
C ASP A 172 21.34 8.45 11.80
N ILE A 173 21.59 9.00 13.00
CA ILE A 173 21.34 10.40 13.34
C ILE A 173 22.68 11.11 13.50
N GLN A 174 22.90 12.07 12.62
CA GLN A 174 24.00 13.03 12.71
C GLN A 174 23.45 14.38 13.16
N GLU A 175 24.33 15.30 13.50
CA GLU A 175 23.99 16.57 14.16
C GLU A 175 22.71 17.27 13.63
N HIS A 176 22.55 17.35 12.30
CA HIS A 176 21.42 18.01 11.66
C HIS A 176 20.69 17.15 10.61
N ARG A 177 21.00 15.85 10.56
CA ARG A 177 20.53 14.97 9.50
C ARG A 177 20.18 13.60 10.04
N VAL A 178 19.27 12.91 9.34
CA VAL A 178 18.94 11.51 9.59
C VAL A 178 19.05 10.73 8.29
N THR A 179 19.61 9.55 8.36
CA THR A 179 19.70 8.62 7.23
C THR A 179 18.72 7.46 7.43
N PHE A 180 17.85 7.26 6.47
CA PHE A 180 16.91 6.14 6.42
C PHE A 180 17.41 5.09 5.43
N TRP A 181 17.57 3.87 5.88
CA TRP A 181 18.03 2.74 5.07
C TRP A 181 16.83 1.94 4.58
N LEU A 182 16.71 1.73 3.26
CA LEU A 182 15.69 0.90 2.65
C LEU A 182 16.26 -0.52 2.49
N THR A 183 15.97 -1.40 3.43
CA THR A 183 16.50 -2.76 3.49
C THR A 183 16.18 -3.64 2.28
N LYS A 184 15.07 -3.38 1.59
CA LYS A 184 14.65 -4.16 0.40
C LYS A 184 15.28 -3.72 -0.93
N SER A 185 15.84 -2.50 -1.01
CA SER A 185 16.36 -1.94 -2.27
C SER A 185 17.82 -1.49 -2.19
N ASN A 186 18.48 -1.72 -1.06
CA ASN A 186 19.86 -1.25 -0.76
C ASN A 186 20.06 0.26 -1.07
N ARG A 187 19.00 1.06 -0.89
CA ARG A 187 19.01 2.51 -1.07
C ARG A 187 18.87 3.18 0.27
N SER A 188 19.54 4.30 0.42
CA SER A 188 19.39 5.18 1.56
C SER A 188 18.92 6.56 1.10
N ARG A 189 18.31 7.31 2.03
CA ARG A 189 18.12 8.74 1.86
C ARG A 189 18.48 9.45 3.14
N THR A 190 19.12 10.60 3.01
CA THR A 190 19.46 11.46 4.11
C THR A 190 18.62 12.73 4.04
N VAL A 191 17.96 13.06 5.15
CA VAL A 191 17.03 14.17 5.28
C VAL A 191 17.53 15.12 6.37
N PRO A 192 17.60 16.44 6.11
CA PRO A 192 17.85 17.41 7.16
C PRO A 192 16.75 17.40 8.21
N LEU A 193 17.11 17.68 9.46
CA LEU A 193 16.17 17.75 10.58
C LEU A 193 15.81 19.20 10.92
N THR A 194 14.51 19.44 11.13
CA THR A 194 14.07 20.69 11.77
C THR A 194 14.55 20.74 13.22
N LYS A 195 14.58 21.92 13.80
CA LYS A 195 14.98 22.09 15.22
C LYS A 195 14.12 21.23 16.15
N ARG A 196 12.79 21.19 15.95
CA ARG A 196 11.90 20.39 16.81
C ARG A 196 12.03 18.89 16.54
N ALA A 197 12.26 18.46 15.30
CA ALA A 197 12.53 17.06 14.99
C ALA A 197 13.84 16.59 15.61
N ARG A 198 14.89 17.41 15.54
CA ARG A 198 16.15 17.13 16.23
C ARG A 198 15.94 16.99 17.74
N LYS A 199 15.29 17.98 18.37
CA LYS A 199 14.98 17.94 19.79
C LYS A 199 14.17 16.71 20.19
N SER A 200 13.28 16.23 19.33
CA SER A 200 12.47 15.03 19.59
C SER A 200 13.29 13.74 19.69
N THR A 201 14.50 13.73 19.14
CA THR A 201 15.43 12.58 19.24
C THR A 201 16.35 12.63 20.46
N GLU A 202 16.40 13.76 21.15
CA GLU A 202 17.24 13.94 22.34
C GLU A 202 16.58 13.30 23.56
N ILE A 203 17.07 12.14 23.99
CA ILE A 203 16.64 11.45 25.20
C ILE A 203 17.84 10.98 26.00
N ALA A 204 17.69 11.01 27.32
CA ALA A 204 18.75 10.67 28.29
C ALA A 204 18.89 9.17 28.54
N HIS A 205 18.66 8.30 27.55
CA HIS A 205 18.74 6.85 27.72
C HIS A 205 19.82 6.22 26.86
N GLU A 206 21.04 6.21 27.35
CA GLU A 206 22.22 5.61 26.70
C GLU A 206 22.09 4.11 26.36
N ARG A 207 21.13 3.40 26.98
CA ARG A 207 20.92 1.96 26.79
C ARG A 207 20.00 1.62 25.61
N LEU A 208 19.37 2.60 24.98
CA LEU A 208 18.47 2.35 23.87
C LEU A 208 19.24 2.28 22.55
N LYS A 209 18.79 1.42 21.64
CA LYS A 209 19.38 1.31 20.30
C LYS A 209 19.20 2.56 19.45
N GLY A 210 18.16 3.33 19.71
CA GLY A 210 17.82 4.56 18.98
C GLY A 210 16.75 5.38 19.70
N PRO A 211 16.40 6.55 19.17
CA PRO A 211 15.55 7.53 19.87
C PRO A 211 14.11 7.06 20.09
N PHE A 212 13.63 6.09 19.31
CA PHE A 212 12.26 5.57 19.36
C PHE A 212 12.19 4.05 19.52
N SER A 213 13.31 3.40 19.82
CA SER A 213 13.39 1.93 19.90
C SER A 213 12.59 1.32 21.07
N MET A 214 12.17 2.12 22.06
CA MET A 214 11.28 1.71 23.14
C MET A 214 9.81 1.59 22.70
N LEU A 215 9.45 2.16 21.56
CA LEU A 215 8.09 2.14 21.03
C LEU A 215 7.90 0.98 20.06
N ASN A 216 6.70 0.41 20.05
CA ASN A 216 6.26 -0.46 18.98
C ASN A 216 5.09 0.15 18.22
N GLN A 217 4.91 -0.29 16.98
CA GLN A 217 3.89 0.28 16.08
C GLN A 217 2.45 0.06 16.61
N VAL A 218 2.18 -1.06 17.27
CA VAL A 218 0.83 -1.39 17.78
C VAL A 218 0.47 -0.41 18.89
N ARG A 219 1.36 -0.27 19.88
CA ARG A 219 1.16 0.65 20.99
C ARG A 219 1.01 2.10 20.56
N PHE A 220 1.86 2.53 19.62
CA PHE A 220 1.76 3.89 19.05
C PHE A 220 0.40 4.12 18.38
N ARG A 221 -0.07 3.16 17.57
CA ARG A 221 -1.39 3.27 16.92
C ARG A 221 -2.56 3.30 17.90
N GLN A 222 -2.48 2.57 19.00
CA GLN A 222 -3.49 2.64 20.07
C GLN A 222 -3.55 4.03 20.68
N ILE A 223 -2.40 4.58 21.10
CA ILE A 223 -2.31 5.93 21.66
C ILE A 223 -2.82 6.97 20.67
N TRP A 224 -2.45 6.84 19.40
CA TRP A 224 -2.92 7.71 18.32
C TRP A 224 -4.43 7.68 18.16
N ASN A 225 -5.02 6.48 18.13
CA ASN A 225 -6.48 6.32 18.01
C ASN A 225 -7.23 6.91 19.19
N ASP A 226 -6.76 6.70 20.41
CA ASP A 226 -7.36 7.26 21.60
C ASP A 226 -7.28 8.79 21.59
N ALA A 227 -6.14 9.34 21.19
CA ALA A 227 -5.94 10.78 21.08
C ALA A 227 -6.84 11.40 19.99
N LYS A 228 -6.98 10.77 18.83
CA LYS A 228 -7.83 11.29 17.74
C LYS A 228 -9.33 11.28 18.13
N ILE A 229 -9.78 10.30 18.90
CA ILE A 229 -11.15 10.27 19.44
C ILE A 229 -11.37 11.46 20.38
N GLU A 230 -10.44 11.72 21.28
CA GLU A 230 -10.51 12.83 22.23
C GLU A 230 -10.64 14.20 21.55
N VAL A 231 -9.95 14.40 20.43
CA VAL A 231 -9.98 15.70 19.70
C VAL A 231 -11.08 15.78 18.64
N GLY A 232 -12.02 14.83 18.62
CA GLY A 232 -13.16 14.83 17.70
C GLY A 232 -12.86 14.33 16.30
N LEU A 233 -11.72 13.67 16.07
CA LEU A 233 -11.31 13.10 14.78
C LEU A 233 -11.56 11.58 14.67
N GLY A 234 -12.27 11.00 15.64
CA GLY A 234 -12.45 9.55 15.74
C GLY A 234 -13.13 8.89 14.54
N THR A 235 -14.03 9.60 13.86
CA THR A 235 -14.75 9.12 12.68
C THR A 235 -14.00 9.35 11.36
N ASP A 236 -12.91 10.11 11.37
CA ASP A 236 -12.09 10.34 10.18
C ASP A 236 -11.10 9.19 10.02
N ASP A 237 -11.42 8.26 9.14
CA ASP A 237 -10.62 7.05 8.87
C ASP A 237 -9.28 7.34 8.18
N GLN A 238 -9.11 8.54 7.63
CA GLN A 238 -7.86 8.97 7.01
C GLN A 238 -6.84 9.51 8.02
N VAL A 239 -7.28 9.86 9.24
CA VAL A 239 -6.39 10.35 10.31
C VAL A 239 -5.71 9.16 11.02
N VAL A 240 -4.94 8.41 10.29
CA VAL A 240 -4.04 7.37 10.79
C VAL A 240 -2.60 7.91 10.81
N PRO A 241 -1.63 7.28 11.53
CA PRO A 241 -0.27 7.82 11.63
C PRO A 241 0.40 8.19 10.31
N HIS A 242 0.04 7.54 9.21
CA HIS A 242 0.57 7.87 7.88
C HIS A 242 0.15 9.27 7.38
N ILE A 243 -0.89 9.87 7.98
CA ILE A 243 -1.28 11.25 7.68
C ILE A 243 -0.14 12.24 7.96
N LEU A 244 0.75 11.94 8.90
CA LEU A 244 1.89 12.80 9.21
C LEU A 244 2.85 12.93 8.03
N ARG A 245 3.05 11.85 7.29
CA ARG A 245 3.81 11.88 6.04
C ARG A 245 3.08 12.65 4.94
N HIS A 246 1.78 12.49 4.82
CA HIS A 246 0.97 13.30 3.91
C HIS A 246 1.02 14.79 4.27
N THR A 247 0.99 15.11 5.55
CA THR A 247 1.09 16.48 6.06
C THR A 247 2.45 17.08 5.72
N CYS A 248 3.55 16.38 5.94
CA CYS A 248 4.89 16.79 5.56
C CYS A 248 4.97 17.12 4.06
N ALA A 249 4.56 16.19 3.22
CA ALA A 249 4.57 16.37 1.76
C ALA A 249 3.70 17.56 1.31
N SER A 250 2.50 17.68 1.87
CA SER A 250 1.59 18.78 1.55
C SER A 250 2.13 20.13 1.93
N ARG A 251 2.79 20.25 3.09
CA ARG A 251 3.44 21.48 3.55
C ARG A 251 4.60 21.88 2.66
N LEU A 252 5.43 20.92 2.24
CA LEU A 252 6.54 21.17 1.32
C LEU A 252 6.04 21.70 -0.02
N VAL A 253 5.04 21.05 -0.62
CA VAL A 253 4.47 21.46 -1.91
C VAL A 253 3.78 22.81 -1.81
N ARG A 254 2.95 23.05 -0.80
CA ARG A 254 2.30 24.34 -0.54
C ARG A 254 3.30 25.46 -0.26
N GLY A 255 4.43 25.12 0.34
CA GLY A 255 5.55 26.03 0.58
C GLY A 255 6.42 26.31 -0.65
N GLY A 256 6.05 25.82 -1.83
CA GLY A 256 6.72 26.10 -3.09
C GLY A 256 7.93 25.18 -3.40
N ILE A 257 8.12 24.11 -2.63
CA ILE A 257 9.16 23.14 -2.94
C ILE A 257 8.73 22.32 -4.17
N ASP A 258 9.61 22.21 -5.15
CA ASP A 258 9.31 21.46 -6.36
C ASP A 258 9.09 19.97 -6.08
N ILE A 259 8.27 19.35 -6.91
CA ILE A 259 7.81 17.98 -6.71
C ILE A 259 8.95 16.96 -6.73
N ARG A 260 10.05 17.24 -7.42
CA ARG A 260 11.22 16.36 -7.46
C ARG A 260 11.98 16.36 -6.13
N ARG A 261 12.16 17.52 -5.51
CA ARG A 261 12.75 17.60 -4.17
C ARG A 261 11.86 16.96 -3.12
N VAL A 262 10.54 17.09 -3.24
CA VAL A 262 9.58 16.40 -2.36
C VAL A 262 9.71 14.88 -2.53
N GLN A 263 9.85 14.39 -3.76
CA GLN A 263 10.11 12.97 -4.02
C GLN A 263 11.37 12.49 -3.30
N MET A 264 12.46 13.23 -3.41
CA MET A 264 13.74 12.90 -2.78
C MET A 264 13.62 12.91 -1.25
N TRP A 265 12.96 13.90 -0.68
CA TRP A 265 12.71 14.01 0.76
C TRP A 265 11.97 12.81 1.31
N LEU A 266 10.90 12.40 0.65
CA LEU A 266 10.07 11.27 1.05
C LEU A 266 10.69 9.90 0.70
N GLY A 267 11.64 9.86 -0.23
CA GLY A 267 12.21 8.61 -0.75
C GLY A 267 11.20 7.79 -1.54
N HIS A 268 10.37 8.45 -2.34
CA HIS A 268 9.48 7.77 -3.29
C HIS A 268 10.28 7.20 -4.46
N GLN A 269 10.07 5.92 -4.77
CA GLN A 269 10.79 5.25 -5.86
C GLN A 269 10.48 5.85 -7.23
N THR A 270 9.25 6.32 -7.43
CA THR A 270 8.80 6.93 -8.69
C THR A 270 8.24 8.32 -8.44
N LEU A 271 8.38 9.21 -9.41
CA LEU A 271 7.79 10.53 -9.37
C LEU A 271 6.25 10.46 -9.29
N GLN A 272 5.67 9.46 -9.94
CA GLN A 272 4.22 9.23 -9.94
C GLN A 272 3.65 9.11 -8.51
N MET A 273 4.38 8.51 -7.59
CA MET A 273 3.96 8.43 -6.18
C MET A 273 3.85 9.81 -5.51
N THR A 274 4.65 10.77 -5.96
CA THR A 274 4.68 12.14 -5.42
C THR A 274 3.70 13.06 -6.15
N MET A 275 3.37 12.76 -7.40
CA MET A 275 2.45 13.56 -8.23
C MET A 275 1.06 13.73 -7.61
N ARG A 276 0.66 12.85 -6.70
CA ARG A 276 -0.58 12.99 -5.94
C ARG A 276 -0.68 14.30 -5.13
N TYR A 277 0.45 14.93 -4.81
CA TYR A 277 0.51 16.21 -4.09
C TYR A 277 0.63 17.42 -5.02
N ALA A 278 0.87 17.21 -6.32
CA ALA A 278 1.17 18.28 -7.28
C ALA A 278 0.06 19.35 -7.38
N HIS A 279 -1.20 18.96 -7.18
CA HIS A 279 -2.34 19.88 -7.19
C HIS A 279 -2.34 20.91 -6.05
N LEU A 280 -1.50 20.70 -5.02
CA LEU A 280 -1.32 21.64 -3.91
C LEU A 280 -0.28 22.72 -4.21
N ALA A 281 0.47 22.59 -5.31
CA ALA A 281 1.46 23.58 -5.72
C ALA A 281 0.79 24.90 -6.11
N THR A 282 1.46 26.02 -5.79
CA THR A 282 1.10 27.32 -6.30
C THR A 282 1.50 27.42 -7.76
N HIS A 283 0.59 27.89 -8.63
CA HIS A 283 0.85 28.08 -10.07
C HIS A 283 1.36 29.51 -10.35
N ASP A 284 2.34 29.97 -9.59
CA ASP A 284 2.96 31.27 -9.81
C ASP A 284 4.01 31.16 -10.93
N LEU A 285 3.56 31.39 -12.17
CA LEU A 285 4.44 31.44 -13.33
C LEU A 285 5.23 32.75 -13.44
N ASP A 286 4.85 33.79 -12.72
CA ASP A 286 5.56 35.08 -12.73
C ASP A 286 6.96 34.95 -12.11
N SER A 287 7.12 34.00 -11.17
CA SER A 287 8.44 33.68 -10.64
C SER A 287 9.40 33.13 -11.68
N CYS A 288 8.89 32.44 -12.71
CA CYS A 288 9.70 31.94 -13.81
C CYS A 288 10.28 33.06 -14.66
N VAL A 289 9.51 34.12 -14.87
CA VAL A 289 9.96 35.32 -15.61
C VAL A 289 11.16 35.96 -14.94
N LYS A 290 11.12 36.09 -13.61
CA LYS A 290 12.24 36.64 -12.83
C LYS A 290 13.54 35.85 -13.03
N VAL A 291 13.45 34.53 -13.09
CA VAL A 291 14.62 33.66 -13.34
C VAL A 291 15.15 33.85 -14.76
N LEU A 292 14.26 33.93 -15.75
CA LEU A 292 14.62 34.07 -17.16
C LEU A 292 15.16 35.45 -17.50
N GLU A 293 14.86 36.47 -16.72
CA GLU A 293 15.36 37.84 -16.88
C GLU A 293 16.74 38.08 -16.22
N ILE A 294 17.22 37.17 -15.37
CA ILE A 294 18.58 37.22 -14.82
C ILE A 294 19.55 36.88 -15.94
N ARG A 295 20.25 37.88 -16.47
CA ARG A 295 21.30 37.78 -17.50
C ARG A 295 22.63 38.23 -16.96
#